data_9e8a94306a5d62f6f78f27c5a526da39
#
_entry.id   9e8a94306a5d62f6f78f27c5a526da39
#
_cell.length_a   1.000
_cell.length_b   1.000
_cell.length_c   1.000
_cell.angle_alpha   90.00
_cell.angle_beta   90.00
_cell.angle_gamma   90.00
#
_symmetry.space_group_name_H-M   'P 1'
#
loop_
_entity.id
_entity.type
_entity.pdbx_description
1 polymer ?
#
loop_
_entity_poly.entity_id
_entity_poly.type
_entity_poly.pdbx_seq_one_letter_code
_entity_poly.pdbx_strand_id
1 'polypeptide(L)'
;MSVTYRPVGWTRSKIVYDAVLLAGVALYLIAFIRFAPRTRLPGTLLDDQSLAIRAYGTCAFLLLTLVLMIGPLARLDARFLPLLYNRRHFGVITCIVAASHLIAVFDWYYAYSPLSPWVALFATDAAYGDLRGFPFIPLGLAAFLILLALAATSHDFWLNFLTPPVWKSLHMSIYAAYALAVGHVAFGALQDARNAGLPALVIGGSGMLLGLHLAAAWRERRRDRPAPASPAEPDWSDAGAIGVVPVGRGLIVPHADGA
;
A
#
# COMPACT_ATOMS: atom_id res chain seq x y z
N MET A 1 8.97 22.97 27.72
CA MET A 1 9.72 21.69 27.70
C MET A 1 10.13 21.45 26.23
N SER A 2 11.43 21.52 25.93
CA SER A 2 11.95 21.22 24.59
C SER A 2 11.81 19.72 24.35
N VAL A 3 10.88 19.32 23.49
CA VAL A 3 10.80 17.94 23.03
C VAL A 3 12.05 17.67 22.21
N THR A 4 13.02 16.94 22.80
CA THR A 4 14.22 16.52 22.08
C THR A 4 13.80 15.59 20.96
N TYR A 5 13.87 16.06 19.71
CA TYR A 5 13.65 15.24 18.53
C TYR A 5 14.62 14.05 18.56
N ARG A 6 14.09 12.85 18.74
CA ARG A 6 14.86 11.62 18.57
C ARG A 6 14.67 11.16 17.14
N PRO A 7 15.71 11.15 16.31
CA PRO A 7 15.63 10.49 15.02
C PRO A 7 15.19 9.03 15.21
N VAL A 8 14.47 8.48 14.24
CA VAL A 8 13.85 7.16 14.27
C VAL A 8 14.76 6.14 14.95
N GLY A 9 14.37 5.70 16.15
CA GLY A 9 15.17 4.69 16.87
C GLY A 9 15.08 3.35 16.13
N TRP A 10 16.21 2.90 15.58
CA TRP A 10 16.34 1.58 14.98
C TRP A 10 16.31 0.51 16.08
N THR A 11 15.19 -0.18 16.21
CA THR A 11 15.06 -1.33 17.09
C THR A 11 15.47 -2.61 16.36
N ARG A 12 15.89 -3.64 17.09
CA ARG A 12 16.23 -4.95 16.51
C ARG A 12 15.08 -5.51 15.66
N SER A 13 13.83 -5.34 16.10
CA SER A 13 12.65 -5.79 15.35
C SER A 13 12.49 -5.06 14.01
N LYS A 14 12.76 -3.77 13.93
CA LYS A 14 12.75 -3.01 12.66
C LYS A 14 13.84 -3.49 11.72
N ILE A 15 15.06 -3.68 12.23
CA ILE A 15 16.18 -4.17 11.41
C ILE A 15 15.87 -5.57 10.86
N VAL A 16 15.37 -6.47 11.69
CA VAL A 16 14.99 -7.83 11.25
C VAL A 16 13.86 -7.77 10.22
N TYR A 17 12.85 -6.93 10.44
CA TYR A 17 11.76 -6.73 9.50
C TYR A 17 12.26 -6.27 8.12
N ASP A 18 13.11 -5.23 8.09
CA ASP A 18 13.66 -4.69 6.85
C ASP A 18 14.59 -5.70 6.17
N ALA A 19 15.40 -6.43 6.93
CA ALA A 19 16.27 -7.48 6.40
C ALA A 19 15.47 -8.62 5.75
N VAL A 20 14.39 -9.07 6.40
CA VAL A 20 13.49 -10.10 5.85
C VAL A 20 12.79 -9.61 4.58
N LEU A 21 12.32 -8.36 4.59
CA LEU A 21 11.65 -7.76 3.43
C LEU A 21 12.62 -7.61 2.25
N LEU A 22 13.82 -7.09 2.48
CA LEU A 22 14.85 -6.95 1.44
C LEU A 22 15.31 -8.31 0.91
N ALA A 23 15.48 -9.31 1.79
CA ALA A 23 15.79 -10.67 1.38
C ALA A 23 14.66 -11.28 0.52
N GLY A 24 13.41 -11.02 0.88
CA GLY A 24 12.25 -11.44 0.09
C GLY A 24 12.20 -10.79 -1.29
N VAL A 25 12.48 -9.49 -1.39
CA VAL A 25 12.60 -8.76 -2.66
C VAL A 25 13.73 -9.34 -3.51
N ALA A 26 14.91 -9.54 -2.93
CA ALA A 26 16.07 -10.09 -3.64
C ALA A 26 15.78 -11.52 -4.16
N LEU A 27 15.19 -12.36 -3.29
CA LEU A 27 14.82 -13.73 -3.67
C LEU A 27 13.79 -13.73 -4.81
N TYR A 28 12.77 -12.86 -4.73
CA TYR A 28 11.78 -12.72 -5.80
C TYR A 28 12.44 -12.33 -7.14
N LEU A 29 13.29 -11.29 -7.13
CA LEU A 29 13.96 -10.82 -8.34
C LEU A 29 14.88 -11.89 -8.94
N ILE A 30 15.68 -12.58 -8.11
CA ILE A 30 16.55 -13.68 -8.53
C ILE A 30 15.70 -14.82 -9.13
N ALA A 31 14.65 -15.24 -8.43
CA ALA A 31 13.77 -16.29 -8.91
C ALA A 31 13.08 -15.90 -10.22
N PHE A 32 12.60 -14.66 -10.33
CA PHE A 32 11.97 -14.16 -11.55
C PHE A 32 12.96 -14.19 -12.74
N ILE A 33 14.16 -13.65 -12.57
CA ILE A 33 15.19 -13.62 -13.62
C ILE A 33 15.61 -15.05 -14.05
N ARG A 34 15.63 -16.01 -13.11
CA ARG A 34 16.03 -17.40 -13.38
C ARG A 34 14.94 -18.25 -14.01
N PHE A 35 13.68 -18.06 -13.63
CA PHE A 35 12.59 -18.99 -13.95
C PHE A 35 11.48 -18.37 -14.82
N ALA A 36 11.43 -17.04 -15.00
CA ALA A 36 10.41 -16.45 -15.87
C ALA A 36 10.59 -16.85 -17.34
N PRO A 37 9.48 -17.08 -18.05
CA PRO A 37 9.54 -17.38 -19.50
C PRO A 37 10.23 -16.24 -20.26
N ARG A 38 11.29 -16.55 -20.97
CA ARG A 38 12.06 -15.57 -21.77
C ARG A 38 11.54 -15.39 -23.19
N THR A 39 10.48 -16.09 -23.59
CA THR A 39 9.93 -16.01 -24.93
C THR A 39 8.78 -15.00 -25.01
N ARG A 40 8.91 -14.01 -25.88
CA ARG A 40 7.83 -13.06 -26.21
C ARG A 40 6.96 -13.58 -27.33
N LEU A 41 7.59 -14.13 -28.37
CA LEU A 41 6.99 -14.78 -29.54
C LEU A 41 7.70 -16.10 -29.78
N PRO A 42 7.10 -17.09 -30.49
CA PRO A 42 7.82 -18.26 -30.92
C PRO A 42 9.09 -17.86 -31.66
N GLY A 43 10.27 -18.22 -31.11
CA GLY A 43 11.56 -17.93 -31.71
C GLY A 43 12.22 -16.59 -31.30
N THR A 44 11.54 -15.71 -30.53
CA THR A 44 12.15 -14.46 -30.03
C THR A 44 12.37 -14.51 -28.53
N LEU A 45 13.60 -14.28 -28.09
CA LEU A 45 13.95 -14.15 -26.67
C LEU A 45 13.68 -12.71 -26.22
N LEU A 46 13.23 -12.56 -24.97
CA LEU A 46 13.23 -11.26 -24.31
C LEU A 46 14.67 -10.84 -24.05
N ASP A 47 14.98 -9.60 -24.37
CA ASP A 47 16.24 -8.99 -23.94
C ASP A 47 16.28 -8.83 -22.41
N ASP A 48 17.49 -8.72 -21.86
CA ASP A 48 17.69 -8.66 -20.41
C ASP A 48 17.07 -7.40 -19.80
N GLN A 49 16.95 -6.29 -20.52
CA GLN A 49 16.31 -5.07 -20.05
C GLN A 49 14.79 -5.23 -19.96
N SER A 50 14.15 -5.81 -20.98
CA SER A 50 12.73 -6.15 -20.94
C SER A 50 12.41 -7.14 -19.81
N LEU A 51 13.32 -8.08 -19.52
CA LEU A 51 13.19 -8.99 -18.40
C LEU A 51 13.28 -8.25 -17.05
N ALA A 52 14.22 -7.31 -16.92
CA ALA A 52 14.37 -6.46 -15.73
C ALA A 52 13.11 -5.59 -15.49
N ILE A 53 12.58 -4.94 -16.54
CA ILE A 53 11.33 -4.17 -16.48
C ILE A 53 10.21 -5.02 -15.90
N ARG A 54 10.03 -6.25 -16.40
CA ARG A 54 9.00 -7.18 -15.91
C ARG A 54 9.24 -7.61 -14.47
N ALA A 55 10.50 -7.92 -14.10
CA ALA A 55 10.87 -8.35 -12.76
C ALA A 55 10.56 -7.25 -11.73
N TYR A 56 11.05 -6.03 -11.95
CA TYR A 56 10.81 -4.92 -11.04
C TYR A 56 9.33 -4.49 -11.01
N GLY A 57 8.65 -4.45 -12.16
CA GLY A 57 7.25 -4.05 -12.25
C GLY A 57 6.33 -5.03 -11.51
N THR A 58 6.49 -6.34 -11.72
CA THR A 58 5.68 -7.36 -11.02
C THR A 58 6.02 -7.42 -9.53
N CYS A 59 7.29 -7.22 -9.15
CA CYS A 59 7.70 -7.11 -7.76
C CYS A 59 7.05 -5.90 -7.08
N ALA A 60 7.11 -4.71 -7.70
CA ALA A 60 6.49 -3.50 -7.16
C ALA A 60 4.98 -3.66 -7.00
N PHE A 61 4.29 -4.24 -7.98
CA PHE A 61 2.85 -4.51 -7.90
C PHE A 61 2.51 -5.49 -6.77
N LEU A 62 3.28 -6.56 -6.63
CA LEU A 62 3.12 -7.53 -5.54
C LEU A 62 3.31 -6.86 -4.17
N LEU A 63 4.39 -6.09 -3.99
CA LEU A 63 4.68 -5.37 -2.75
C LEU A 63 3.57 -4.36 -2.42
N LEU A 64 3.09 -3.60 -3.42
CA LEU A 64 1.99 -2.64 -3.23
C LEU A 64 0.70 -3.35 -2.81
N THR A 65 0.40 -4.51 -3.39
CA THR A 65 -0.73 -5.33 -3.01
C THR A 65 -0.59 -5.83 -1.57
N LEU A 66 0.58 -6.36 -1.20
CA LEU A 66 0.84 -6.88 0.15
C LEU A 66 0.76 -5.78 1.22
N VAL A 67 1.34 -4.60 0.98
CA VAL A 67 1.30 -3.50 1.96
C VAL A 67 -0.13 -3.01 2.21
N LEU A 68 -0.98 -3.04 1.18
CA LEU A 68 -2.39 -2.69 1.31
C LEU A 68 -3.21 -3.76 2.06
N MET A 69 -2.81 -5.04 1.98
CA MET A 69 -3.46 -6.13 2.71
C MET A 69 -3.15 -6.10 4.22
N ILE A 70 -2.04 -5.50 4.65
CA ILE A 70 -1.65 -5.46 6.08
C ILE A 70 -2.76 -4.82 6.94
N GLY A 71 -3.37 -3.73 6.47
CA GLY A 71 -4.43 -3.03 7.21
C GLY A 71 -5.65 -3.91 7.52
N PRO A 72 -6.33 -4.45 6.52
CA PRO A 72 -7.47 -5.34 6.74
C PRO A 72 -7.09 -6.64 7.47
N LEU A 73 -5.93 -7.24 7.21
CA LEU A 73 -5.45 -8.40 7.94
C LEU A 73 -5.31 -8.13 9.44
N ALA A 74 -4.70 -7.01 9.83
CA ALA A 74 -4.54 -6.63 11.24
C ALA A 74 -5.88 -6.35 11.93
N ARG A 75 -6.91 -5.91 11.19
CA ARG A 75 -8.28 -5.76 11.72
C ARG A 75 -8.99 -7.11 11.88
N LEU A 76 -8.68 -8.07 11.01
CA LEU A 76 -9.25 -9.41 11.08
C LEU A 76 -8.56 -10.30 12.13
N ASP A 77 -7.23 -10.20 12.27
CA ASP A 77 -6.46 -11.01 13.22
C ASP A 77 -5.31 -10.21 13.82
N ALA A 78 -5.25 -10.17 15.17
CA ALA A 78 -4.23 -9.44 15.92
C ALA A 78 -2.79 -9.96 15.67
N ARG A 79 -2.61 -11.17 15.16
CA ARG A 79 -1.29 -11.72 14.79
C ARG A 79 -0.58 -10.89 13.73
N PHE A 80 -1.32 -10.13 12.91
CA PHE A 80 -0.77 -9.25 11.88
C PHE A 80 -0.44 -7.84 12.37
N LEU A 81 -0.72 -7.49 13.63
CA LEU A 81 -0.37 -6.17 14.20
C LEU A 81 1.12 -5.81 14.10
N PRO A 82 2.09 -6.75 14.27
CA PRO A 82 3.50 -6.42 14.08
C PRO A 82 3.82 -5.92 12.67
N LEU A 83 3.14 -6.42 11.63
CA LEU A 83 3.31 -5.95 10.26
C LEU A 83 2.77 -4.53 10.08
N LEU A 84 1.65 -4.20 10.75
CA LEU A 84 1.05 -2.87 10.70
C LEU A 84 2.00 -1.80 11.27
N TYR A 85 2.75 -2.13 12.32
CA TYR A 85 3.69 -1.22 12.96
C TYR A 85 4.81 -0.75 12.02
N ASN A 86 5.33 -1.63 11.17
CA ASN A 86 6.44 -1.33 10.25
C ASN A 86 6.00 -1.10 8.79
N ARG A 87 4.69 -0.98 8.52
CA ARG A 87 4.17 -0.84 7.15
C ARG A 87 4.73 0.37 6.38
N ARG A 88 5.20 1.42 7.07
CA ARG A 88 5.83 2.58 6.44
C ARG A 88 7.13 2.20 5.74
N HIS A 89 7.99 1.41 6.40
CA HIS A 89 9.22 0.89 5.80
C HIS A 89 8.91 0.04 4.56
N PHE A 90 7.87 -0.80 4.66
CA PHE A 90 7.39 -1.58 3.51
C PHE A 90 7.00 -0.67 2.35
N GLY A 91 6.23 0.40 2.59
CA GLY A 91 5.83 1.37 1.57
C GLY A 91 7.02 2.07 0.92
N VAL A 92 8.04 2.45 1.70
CA VAL A 92 9.28 3.06 1.17
C VAL A 92 10.03 2.06 0.27
N ILE A 93 10.19 0.81 0.69
CA ILE A 93 10.84 -0.23 -0.12
C ILE A 93 10.03 -0.50 -1.39
N THR A 94 8.69 -0.51 -1.32
CA THR A 94 7.83 -0.60 -2.51
C THR A 94 8.11 0.54 -3.49
N CYS A 95 8.23 1.77 -3.00
CA CYS A 95 8.56 2.93 -3.83
C CYS A 95 9.96 2.80 -4.47
N ILE A 96 10.96 2.29 -3.75
CA ILE A 96 12.30 2.05 -4.27
C ILE A 96 12.27 1.02 -5.41
N VAL A 97 11.54 -0.07 -5.25
CA VAL A 97 11.39 -1.09 -6.32
C VAL A 97 10.64 -0.52 -7.52
N ALA A 98 9.60 0.31 -7.29
CA ALA A 98 8.91 1.02 -8.37
C ALA A 98 9.81 2.02 -9.10
N ALA A 99 10.71 2.71 -8.38
CA ALA A 99 11.73 3.56 -8.99
C ALA A 99 12.71 2.76 -9.86
N SER A 100 13.14 1.57 -9.40
CA SER A 100 13.98 0.66 -10.18
C SER A 100 13.28 0.21 -11.47
N HIS A 101 11.95 -0.04 -11.40
CA HIS A 101 11.14 -0.31 -12.59
C HIS A 101 11.16 0.86 -13.57
N LEU A 102 10.93 2.09 -13.09
CA LEU A 102 10.96 3.29 -13.93
C LEU A 102 12.33 3.50 -14.57
N ILE A 103 13.41 3.34 -13.81
CA ILE A 103 14.79 3.43 -14.33
C ILE A 103 15.02 2.41 -15.45
N ALA A 104 14.62 1.15 -15.26
CA ALA A 104 14.74 0.12 -16.27
C ALA A 104 13.95 0.45 -17.55
N VAL A 105 12.76 1.10 -17.43
CA VAL A 105 11.98 1.58 -18.57
C VAL A 105 12.73 2.70 -19.30
N PHE A 106 13.29 3.67 -18.57
CA PHE A 106 14.09 4.74 -19.18
C PHE A 106 15.32 4.19 -19.92
N ASP A 107 16.04 3.25 -19.31
CA ASP A 107 17.21 2.61 -19.93
C ASP A 107 16.83 1.89 -21.23
N TRP A 108 15.68 1.23 -21.26
CA TRP A 108 15.18 0.57 -22.46
C TRP A 108 14.87 1.58 -23.58
N TYR A 109 14.15 2.68 -23.28
CA TYR A 109 13.86 3.71 -24.27
C TYR A 109 15.13 4.41 -24.75
N TYR A 110 16.09 4.66 -23.87
CA TYR A 110 17.38 5.25 -24.24
C TYR A 110 18.17 4.35 -25.22
N ALA A 111 18.14 3.05 -24.99
CA ALA A 111 18.91 2.10 -25.78
C ALA A 111 18.25 1.76 -27.14
N TYR A 112 16.93 1.73 -27.22
CA TYR A 112 16.21 1.17 -28.37
C TYR A 112 15.25 2.13 -29.09
N SER A 113 15.08 3.34 -28.60
CA SER A 113 14.21 4.35 -29.22
C SER A 113 15.02 5.51 -29.80
N PRO A 114 14.71 5.99 -31.02
CA PRO A 114 15.28 7.21 -31.56
C PRO A 114 14.74 8.49 -30.89
N LEU A 115 13.64 8.36 -30.11
CA LEU A 115 13.03 9.45 -29.37
C LEU A 115 13.70 9.61 -28.01
N SER A 116 13.74 10.85 -27.49
CA SER A 116 14.16 11.01 -26.09
C SER A 116 13.23 10.21 -25.18
N PRO A 117 13.74 9.58 -24.08
CA PRO A 117 12.92 8.79 -23.17
C PRO A 117 11.71 9.53 -22.62
N TRP A 118 11.83 10.83 -22.37
CA TRP A 118 10.72 11.69 -21.92
C TRP A 118 9.60 11.82 -22.95
N VAL A 119 9.96 12.00 -24.24
CA VAL A 119 8.98 12.06 -25.32
C VAL A 119 8.35 10.68 -25.51
N ALA A 120 9.15 9.61 -25.46
CA ALA A 120 8.68 8.25 -25.63
C ALA A 120 7.63 7.86 -24.55
N LEU A 121 7.77 8.30 -23.29
CA LEU A 121 6.81 8.05 -22.23
C LEU A 121 5.38 8.55 -22.53
N PHE A 122 5.23 9.59 -23.35
CA PHE A 122 3.95 10.22 -23.66
C PHE A 122 3.49 10.04 -25.11
N ALA A 123 4.43 9.75 -26.03
CA ALA A 123 4.18 9.71 -27.46
C ALA A 123 4.04 8.29 -28.04
N THR A 124 4.52 7.26 -27.32
CA THR A 124 4.37 5.88 -27.76
C THR A 124 2.99 5.33 -27.37
N ASP A 125 2.38 4.59 -28.30
CA ASP A 125 1.09 3.90 -28.11
C ASP A 125 -0.11 4.83 -27.79
N ALA A 126 -0.13 6.04 -28.38
CA ALA A 126 -1.17 7.02 -28.15
C ALA A 126 -2.42 6.83 -29.02
N ALA A 127 -3.02 5.65 -29.01
CA ALA A 127 -4.32 5.40 -29.66
C ALA A 127 -5.44 5.53 -28.62
N TYR A 128 -5.81 6.74 -28.25
CA TYR A 128 -6.83 7.04 -27.24
C TYR A 128 -8.23 6.48 -27.53
N GLY A 129 -8.49 6.03 -28.75
CA GLY A 129 -9.76 5.44 -29.16
C GLY A 129 -9.81 3.92 -29.14
N ASP A 130 -8.70 3.24 -28.88
CA ASP A 130 -8.61 1.78 -28.85
C ASP A 130 -8.09 1.31 -27.48
N LEU A 131 -8.77 0.33 -26.88
CA LEU A 131 -8.33 -0.29 -25.63
C LEU A 131 -6.95 -0.96 -25.75
N ARG A 132 -6.58 -1.43 -26.93
CA ARG A 132 -5.26 -2.06 -27.15
C ARG A 132 -4.13 -1.06 -27.36
N GLY A 133 -4.44 0.19 -27.70
CA GLY A 133 -3.46 1.27 -27.90
C GLY A 133 -3.58 2.36 -26.86
N PHE A 134 -4.33 2.13 -25.77
CA PHE A 134 -4.50 3.13 -24.72
C PHE A 134 -3.16 3.43 -24.06
N PRO A 135 -2.80 4.72 -23.86
CA PRO A 135 -1.53 5.11 -23.25
C PRO A 135 -1.48 4.72 -21.78
N PHE A 136 -0.89 3.57 -21.50
CA PHE A 136 -0.79 3.01 -20.15
C PHE A 136 0.38 3.57 -19.34
N ILE A 137 1.44 4.05 -20.01
CA ILE A 137 2.66 4.55 -19.35
C ILE A 137 2.37 5.74 -18.44
N PRO A 138 1.59 6.77 -18.83
CA PRO A 138 1.20 7.85 -17.95
C PRO A 138 0.47 7.41 -16.66
N LEU A 139 -0.32 6.32 -16.71
CA LEU A 139 -0.97 5.77 -15.52
C LEU A 139 0.07 5.24 -14.52
N GLY A 140 1.09 4.53 -15.02
CA GLY A 140 2.20 4.04 -14.20
C GLY A 140 3.02 5.18 -13.59
N LEU A 141 3.31 6.22 -14.39
CA LEU A 141 4.02 7.41 -13.91
C LEU A 141 3.21 8.15 -12.83
N ALA A 142 1.92 8.35 -13.03
CA ALA A 142 1.04 8.96 -12.03
C ALA A 142 1.00 8.13 -10.73
N ALA A 143 0.88 6.81 -10.82
CA ALA A 143 0.97 5.91 -9.68
C ALA A 143 2.29 6.07 -8.94
N PHE A 144 3.40 6.09 -9.66
CA PHE A 144 4.74 6.26 -9.08
C PHE A 144 4.91 7.63 -8.39
N LEU A 145 4.43 8.73 -8.97
CA LEU A 145 4.51 10.05 -8.35
C LEU A 145 3.74 10.10 -7.03
N ILE A 146 2.56 9.45 -6.96
CA ILE A 146 1.84 9.31 -5.70
C ILE A 146 2.68 8.51 -4.70
N LEU A 147 3.22 7.34 -5.08
CA LEU A 147 4.06 6.53 -4.20
C LEU A 147 5.29 7.29 -3.71
N LEU A 148 5.92 8.09 -4.57
CA LEU A 148 7.06 8.94 -4.22
C LEU A 148 6.68 9.99 -3.17
N ALA A 149 5.54 10.66 -3.34
CA ALA A 149 5.02 11.63 -2.37
C ALA A 149 4.73 10.96 -1.01
N LEU A 150 4.12 9.75 -1.03
CA LEU A 150 3.85 8.97 0.18
C LEU A 150 5.14 8.49 0.87
N ALA A 151 6.14 8.05 0.10
CA ALA A 151 7.44 7.65 0.65
C ALA A 151 8.17 8.85 1.27
N ALA A 152 8.22 9.99 0.58
CA ALA A 152 8.82 11.23 1.09
C ALA A 152 8.15 11.70 2.39
N THR A 153 6.82 11.57 2.50
CA THR A 153 6.05 11.99 3.68
C THR A 153 5.89 10.89 4.74
N SER A 154 6.57 9.76 4.59
CA SER A 154 6.52 8.65 5.57
C SER A 154 7.34 8.89 6.83
N HIS A 155 8.20 9.91 6.87
CA HIS A 155 9.00 10.26 8.05
C HIS A 155 8.14 10.93 9.13
N ASP A 156 8.45 10.68 10.40
CA ASP A 156 7.69 11.21 11.56
C ASP A 156 7.64 12.75 11.61
N PHE A 157 8.63 13.43 11.04
CA PHE A 157 8.61 14.88 10.86
C PHE A 157 7.32 15.35 10.15
N TRP A 158 6.95 14.70 9.05
CA TRP A 158 5.77 15.07 8.27
C TRP A 158 4.46 14.81 9.00
N LEU A 159 4.39 13.75 9.83
CA LEU A 159 3.23 13.50 10.66
C LEU A 159 2.97 14.64 11.66
N ASN A 160 4.05 15.19 12.22
CA ASN A 160 3.96 16.32 13.16
C ASN A 160 3.69 17.64 12.43
N PHE A 161 4.28 17.83 11.23
CA PHE A 161 4.13 19.06 10.44
C PHE A 161 2.76 19.18 9.77
N LEU A 162 2.26 18.11 9.14
CA LEU A 162 1.02 18.10 8.38
C LEU A 162 -0.24 17.91 9.24
N THR A 163 -0.13 17.69 10.52
CA THR A 163 -1.18 17.17 11.42
C THR A 163 -1.67 15.78 11.04
N PRO A 164 -2.14 14.95 12.01
CA PRO A 164 -2.56 13.59 11.73
C PRO A 164 -3.71 13.43 10.71
N PRO A 165 -4.76 14.30 10.70
CA PRO A 165 -5.82 14.19 9.70
C PRO A 165 -5.34 14.44 8.27
N VAL A 166 -4.53 15.49 8.06
CA VAL A 166 -4.00 15.84 6.73
C VAL A 166 -3.03 14.76 6.24
N TRP A 167 -2.13 14.31 7.12
CA TRP A 167 -1.22 13.21 6.81
C TRP A 167 -1.97 11.93 6.42
N LYS A 168 -3.02 11.59 7.17
CA LYS A 168 -3.87 10.43 6.87
C LYS A 168 -4.57 10.57 5.52
N SER A 169 -5.16 11.73 5.23
CA SER A 169 -5.81 12.01 3.94
C SER A 169 -4.83 11.84 2.78
N LEU A 170 -3.62 12.40 2.90
CA LEU A 170 -2.57 12.23 1.89
C LEU A 170 -2.26 10.73 1.69
N HIS A 171 -2.08 9.97 2.78
CA HIS A 171 -1.74 8.55 2.69
C HIS A 171 -2.89 7.67 2.18
N MET A 172 -4.14 8.14 2.21
CA MET A 172 -5.25 7.45 1.55
C MET A 172 -5.16 7.46 0.02
N SER A 173 -4.35 8.36 -0.59
CA SER A 173 -4.10 8.36 -2.04
C SER A 173 -3.36 7.10 -2.53
N ILE A 174 -2.87 6.24 -1.62
CA ILE A 174 -2.32 4.93 -1.97
C ILE A 174 -3.33 4.05 -2.72
N TYR A 175 -4.62 4.19 -2.44
CA TYR A 175 -5.65 3.46 -3.17
C TYR A 175 -5.80 3.96 -4.60
N ALA A 176 -5.63 5.27 -4.84
CA ALA A 176 -5.58 5.84 -6.18
C ALA A 176 -4.32 5.34 -6.92
N ALA A 177 -3.16 5.31 -6.26
CA ALA A 177 -1.94 4.74 -6.84
C ALA A 177 -2.12 3.27 -7.23
N TYR A 178 -2.82 2.47 -6.38
CA TYR A 178 -3.11 1.07 -6.69
C TYR A 178 -4.03 0.94 -7.91
N ALA A 179 -5.11 1.72 -7.99
CA ALA A 179 -6.02 1.71 -9.14
C ALA A 179 -5.32 2.10 -10.44
N LEU A 180 -4.46 3.12 -10.39
CA LEU A 180 -3.62 3.54 -11.52
C LEU A 180 -2.62 2.46 -11.92
N ALA A 181 -2.00 1.77 -10.96
CA ALA A 181 -1.10 0.65 -11.23
C ALA A 181 -1.84 -0.54 -11.87
N VAL A 182 -3.06 -0.86 -11.40
CA VAL A 182 -3.92 -1.88 -12.04
C VAL A 182 -4.23 -1.47 -13.49
N GLY A 183 -4.64 -0.22 -13.72
CA GLY A 183 -4.88 0.30 -15.08
C GLY A 183 -3.63 0.25 -15.96
N HIS A 184 -2.47 0.66 -15.43
CA HIS A 184 -1.18 0.58 -16.11
C HIS A 184 -0.87 -0.85 -16.59
N VAL A 185 -1.05 -1.84 -15.72
CA VAL A 185 -0.79 -3.24 -16.08
C VAL A 185 -1.87 -3.79 -17.01
N ALA A 186 -3.14 -3.41 -16.79
CA ALA A 186 -4.28 -3.87 -17.60
C ALA A 186 -4.20 -3.40 -19.04
N PHE A 187 -3.89 -2.12 -19.27
CA PHE A 187 -3.76 -1.54 -20.61
C PHE A 187 -2.37 -1.76 -21.24
N GLY A 188 -1.39 -2.16 -20.44
CA GLY A 188 -0.05 -2.50 -20.91
C GLY A 188 0.18 -4.01 -20.98
N ALA A 189 0.92 -4.53 -20.02
CA ALA A 189 1.46 -5.89 -20.04
C ALA A 189 0.40 -7.01 -20.11
N LEU A 190 -0.84 -6.78 -19.65
CA LEU A 190 -1.92 -7.77 -19.74
C LEU A 190 -2.43 -7.95 -21.16
N GLN A 191 -2.30 -6.94 -22.04
CA GLN A 191 -2.72 -7.04 -23.44
C GLN A 191 -1.91 -8.09 -24.21
N ASP A 192 -0.65 -8.29 -23.81
CA ASP A 192 0.29 -9.25 -24.40
C ASP A 192 0.52 -10.50 -23.53
N ALA A 193 -0.22 -10.65 -22.43
CA ALA A 193 -0.03 -11.76 -21.51
C ALA A 193 -0.43 -13.09 -22.12
N ARG A 194 0.56 -13.93 -22.44
CA ARG A 194 0.35 -15.27 -23.00
C ARG A 194 0.32 -16.39 -21.96
N ASN A 195 0.71 -16.10 -20.73
CA ASN A 195 0.66 -17.03 -19.62
C ASN A 195 -0.26 -16.51 -18.51
N ALA A 196 -0.78 -17.41 -17.71
CA ALA A 196 -1.71 -17.07 -16.63
C ALA A 196 -1.07 -16.36 -15.43
N GLY A 197 0.27 -16.24 -15.36
CA GLY A 197 0.97 -15.74 -14.17
C GLY A 197 0.64 -14.28 -13.86
N LEU A 198 0.76 -13.40 -14.85
CA LEU A 198 0.46 -11.98 -14.67
C LEU A 198 -1.03 -11.70 -14.47
N PRO A 199 -1.97 -12.26 -15.27
CA PRO A 199 -3.40 -12.16 -14.98
C PRO A 199 -3.76 -12.68 -13.60
N ALA A 200 -3.22 -13.82 -13.18
CA ALA A 200 -3.46 -14.37 -11.84
C ALA A 200 -2.96 -13.45 -10.73
N LEU A 201 -1.79 -12.83 -10.90
CA LEU A 201 -1.25 -11.85 -9.94
C LEU A 201 -2.16 -10.62 -9.82
N VAL A 202 -2.59 -10.05 -10.95
CA VAL A 202 -3.37 -8.80 -10.94
C VAL A 202 -4.80 -9.05 -10.49
N ILE A 203 -5.49 -10.02 -11.09
CA ILE A 203 -6.90 -10.31 -10.78
C ILE A 203 -7.00 -10.95 -9.40
N GLY A 204 -6.17 -11.97 -9.11
CA GLY A 204 -6.17 -12.65 -7.83
C GLY A 204 -5.73 -11.74 -6.69
N GLY A 205 -4.66 -10.97 -6.87
CA GLY A 205 -4.17 -10.01 -5.88
C GLY A 205 -5.19 -8.91 -5.58
N SER A 206 -5.77 -8.30 -6.63
CA SER A 206 -6.80 -7.26 -6.46
C SER A 206 -8.09 -7.81 -5.86
N GLY A 207 -8.53 -8.98 -6.29
CA GLY A 207 -9.70 -9.66 -5.74
C GLY A 207 -9.53 -10.02 -4.27
N MET A 208 -8.36 -10.55 -3.89
CA MET A 208 -8.04 -10.86 -2.50
C MET A 208 -7.96 -9.59 -1.65
N LEU A 209 -7.34 -8.51 -2.15
CA LEU A 209 -7.29 -7.23 -1.47
C LEU A 209 -8.70 -6.68 -1.19
N LEU A 210 -9.56 -6.66 -2.20
CA LEU A 210 -10.95 -6.23 -2.08
C LEU A 210 -11.72 -7.11 -1.08
N GLY A 211 -11.59 -8.43 -1.20
CA GLY A 211 -12.24 -9.39 -0.30
C GLY A 211 -11.85 -9.19 1.17
N LEU A 212 -10.55 -8.96 1.44
CA LEU A 212 -10.07 -8.66 2.79
C LEU A 212 -10.64 -7.34 3.34
N HIS A 213 -10.74 -6.28 2.52
CA HIS A 213 -11.35 -5.02 2.95
C HIS A 213 -12.84 -5.17 3.25
N LEU A 214 -13.57 -5.90 2.40
CA LEU A 214 -15.00 -6.17 2.63
C LEU A 214 -15.21 -7.03 3.87
N ALA A 215 -14.41 -8.06 4.07
CA ALA A 215 -14.48 -8.93 5.27
C ALA A 215 -14.20 -8.13 6.56
N ALA A 216 -13.17 -7.27 6.56
CA ALA A 216 -12.86 -6.42 7.69
C ALA A 216 -13.99 -5.43 7.99
N ALA A 217 -14.51 -4.75 6.96
CA ALA A 217 -15.64 -3.82 7.10
C ALA A 217 -16.91 -4.52 7.61
N TRP A 218 -17.20 -5.74 7.12
CA TRP A 218 -18.35 -6.52 7.58
C TRP A 218 -18.20 -6.94 9.06
N ARG A 219 -17.00 -7.36 9.49
CA ARG A 219 -16.72 -7.69 10.88
C ARG A 219 -16.88 -6.48 11.81
N GLU A 220 -16.39 -5.30 11.40
CA GLU A 220 -16.55 -4.04 12.15
C GLU A 220 -18.03 -3.68 12.29
N ARG A 221 -18.79 -3.66 11.18
CA ARG A 221 -20.23 -3.38 11.21
C ARG A 221 -21.03 -4.32 12.12
N ARG A 222 -20.59 -5.58 12.26
CA ARG A 222 -21.22 -6.53 13.18
C ARG A 222 -20.90 -6.23 14.64
N ARG A 223 -19.69 -5.75 14.93
CA ARG A 223 -19.28 -5.37 16.28
C ARG A 223 -19.92 -4.06 16.73
N ASP A 224 -20.06 -3.10 15.83
CA ASP A 224 -20.63 -1.77 16.07
C ASP A 224 -22.18 -1.76 16.05
N ARG A 225 -22.81 -2.92 15.86
CA ARG A 225 -24.27 -2.99 16.05
C ARG A 225 -24.57 -2.66 17.50
N PRO A 226 -25.40 -1.60 17.77
CA PRO A 226 -25.83 -1.31 19.12
C PRO A 226 -26.42 -2.59 19.72
N ALA A 227 -26.04 -2.91 20.95
CA ALA A 227 -26.77 -3.91 21.71
C ALA A 227 -28.25 -3.52 21.66
N PRO A 228 -29.19 -4.48 21.54
CA PRO A 228 -30.58 -4.19 21.63
C PRO A 228 -30.77 -3.33 22.88
N ALA A 229 -31.43 -2.18 22.70
CA ALA A 229 -31.66 -1.23 23.80
C ALA A 229 -32.10 -2.02 25.03
N SER A 230 -31.28 -1.96 26.09
CA SER A 230 -31.68 -2.51 27.37
C SER A 230 -32.99 -1.80 27.76
N PRO A 231 -34.02 -2.50 28.19
CA PRO A 231 -35.30 -1.88 28.49
C PRO A 231 -35.29 -0.93 29.71
N ALA A 232 -34.16 -0.80 30.37
CA ALA A 232 -33.95 0.16 31.45
C ALA A 232 -32.95 1.22 30.98
N GLU A 233 -33.40 2.47 30.82
CA GLU A 233 -32.53 3.61 30.91
C GLU A 233 -31.68 3.46 32.18
N PRO A 234 -30.33 3.64 32.10
CA PRO A 234 -29.56 3.71 33.33
C PRO A 234 -30.17 4.85 34.15
N ASP A 235 -30.63 4.53 35.36
CA ASP A 235 -31.15 5.51 36.31
C ASP A 235 -30.00 6.44 36.71
N TRP A 236 -29.88 7.55 35.98
CA TRP A 236 -28.83 8.54 36.20
C TRP A 236 -29.17 9.25 37.51
N SER A 237 -28.44 8.89 38.57
CA SER A 237 -28.49 9.63 39.80
C SER A 237 -27.60 10.88 39.70
N ASP A 238 -28.15 12.03 40.07
CA ASP A 238 -27.39 13.27 40.14
C ASP A 238 -26.25 13.12 41.17
N ALA A 239 -25.01 13.09 40.71
CA ALA A 239 -23.82 12.96 41.54
C ALA A 239 -23.47 14.27 42.27
N GLY A 240 -24.23 15.35 42.09
CA GLY A 240 -23.99 16.67 42.67
C GLY A 240 -23.03 17.54 41.83
N ALA A 241 -22.75 18.74 42.39
CA ALA A 241 -21.92 19.71 41.67
C ALA A 241 -20.51 19.23 41.43
N ILE A 242 -19.98 19.47 40.21
CA ILE A 242 -18.66 19.03 39.77
C ILE A 242 -17.50 19.50 40.66
N GLY A 243 -17.71 20.60 41.41
CA GLY A 243 -16.75 21.14 42.38
C GLY A 243 -16.54 20.30 43.66
N VAL A 244 -17.41 19.28 43.87
CA VAL A 244 -17.31 18.37 45.01
C VAL A 244 -16.36 17.21 44.72
N VAL A 245 -16.03 16.98 43.46
CA VAL A 245 -15.10 15.91 43.05
C VAL A 245 -13.66 16.41 43.19
N PRO A 246 -12.84 15.83 44.09
CA PRO A 246 -11.44 16.24 44.21
C PRO A 246 -10.67 15.99 42.91
N VAL A 247 -9.79 16.92 42.52
CA VAL A 247 -8.94 16.78 41.32
C VAL A 247 -8.14 15.47 41.41
N GLY A 248 -8.30 14.62 40.38
CA GLY A 248 -7.61 13.34 40.29
C GLY A 248 -8.22 12.19 41.08
N ARG A 249 -9.43 12.32 41.59
CA ARG A 249 -10.20 11.27 42.28
C ARG A 249 -11.59 11.11 41.71
N GLY A 250 -12.15 9.90 41.82
CA GLY A 250 -13.55 9.61 41.50
C GLY A 250 -14.44 9.82 42.72
N LEU A 251 -15.71 10.14 42.49
CA LEU A 251 -16.74 10.14 43.51
C LEU A 251 -17.53 8.82 43.44
N ILE A 252 -17.65 8.13 44.59
CA ILE A 252 -18.54 6.97 44.69
C ILE A 252 -19.91 7.49 45.06
N VAL A 253 -20.86 7.37 44.14
CA VAL A 253 -22.25 7.72 44.37
C VAL A 253 -23.01 6.45 44.75
N PRO A 254 -23.56 6.36 45.96
CA PRO A 254 -24.38 5.21 46.34
C PRO A 254 -25.62 5.16 45.47
N HIS A 255 -25.91 4.03 44.86
CA HIS A 255 -27.16 3.80 44.12
C HIS A 255 -28.32 3.68 45.11
N ALA A 256 -29.47 4.23 44.73
CA ALA A 256 -30.62 4.30 45.64
C ALA A 256 -31.18 2.92 46.09
N ASP A 257 -30.76 1.83 45.43
CA ASP A 257 -31.25 0.46 45.70
C ASP A 257 -30.39 -0.33 46.68
N GLY A 258 -29.52 0.31 47.42
CA GLY A 258 -28.93 -0.24 48.65
C GLY A 258 -28.34 -1.65 48.56
N ALA A 259 -27.29 -1.84 47.72
CA ALA A 259 -26.43 -3.02 47.82
C ALA A 259 -24.98 -2.59 47.95
#